data_1026b6da9496be965fef25e0e83de231
#
_entry.id   1026b6da9496be965fef25e0e83de231
#
_cell.length_a   1.000
_cell.length_b   1.000
_cell.length_c   1.000
_cell.angle_alpha   90.00
_cell.angle_beta   90.00
_cell.angle_gamma   90.00
#
_symmetry.space_group_name_H-M   'P 1'
#
loop_
_entity.id
_entity.type
_entity.pdbx_description
1 polymer ?
#
loop_
_entity_poly.entity_id
_entity_poly.type
_entity_poly.pdbx_seq_one_letter_code
_entity_poly.pdbx_strand_id
1 'polypeptide(L)'
;RHCIGLSGMKFTDAEIEELAEKIRKMKEQGTHLCCSIGFLTEKQALMLKEAGLDRINHNLNSSRAYYHNICSTHTFEQRVANIKMLQGLGFEICSGGIIGMGESKEDVVDMLLELREIRPEALPINFLLPIPGTPLEHADMSALTTAYCMKVLCLARLLVPQSDIRCAAGREIYFKGEEKNLLRVVDSIFASGYLTAGGQGIKDTIQAIEDAGFTYEIESA
;
A
#
# COMPACT_ATOMS: atom_id res chain seq x y z
N ARG A 1 -10.74 9.30 -1.14
CA ARG A 1 -9.42 9.51 -1.72
C ARG A 1 -9.30 8.84 -3.06
N HIS A 2 -8.79 9.52 -4.05
CA HIS A 2 -8.55 8.95 -5.38
C HIS A 2 -7.08 8.54 -5.51
N CYS A 3 -6.84 7.30 -5.97
CA CYS A 3 -5.48 6.78 -6.17
C CYS A 3 -5.14 6.73 -7.65
N ILE A 4 -4.03 7.38 -8.01
CA ILE A 4 -3.45 7.37 -9.35
C ILE A 4 -2.29 6.38 -9.35
N GLY A 5 -2.27 5.43 -10.29
CA GLY A 5 -1.17 4.47 -10.44
C GLY A 5 -0.43 4.71 -11.75
N LEU A 6 0.89 4.84 -11.67
CA LEU A 6 1.76 4.90 -12.85
C LEU A 6 2.75 3.75 -12.82
N SER A 7 2.91 3.09 -13.96
CA SER A 7 3.93 2.07 -14.15
C SER A 7 5.22 2.72 -14.65
N GLY A 8 6.32 2.45 -13.98
CA GLY A 8 7.64 2.95 -14.33
C GLY A 8 8.51 3.19 -13.11
N MET A 9 9.83 3.06 -13.28
CA MET A 9 10.79 3.31 -12.21
C MET A 9 11.19 4.78 -12.12
N LYS A 10 11.32 5.45 -13.26
CA LYS A 10 11.72 6.85 -13.38
C LYS A 10 10.90 7.53 -14.47
N PHE A 11 10.71 8.82 -14.33
CA PHE A 11 9.95 9.67 -15.24
C PHE A 11 10.78 10.88 -15.64
N THR A 12 10.52 11.42 -16.83
CA THR A 12 11.06 12.69 -17.28
C THR A 12 10.33 13.85 -16.61
N ASP A 13 10.96 15.02 -16.56
CA ASP A 13 10.32 16.22 -16.01
C ASP A 13 9.05 16.60 -16.80
N ALA A 14 9.02 16.33 -18.11
CA ALA A 14 7.84 16.60 -18.94
C ALA A 14 6.65 15.69 -18.59
N GLU A 15 6.90 14.39 -18.32
CA GLU A 15 5.85 13.47 -17.88
C GLU A 15 5.30 13.86 -16.50
N ILE A 16 6.18 14.34 -15.62
CA ILE A 16 5.76 14.82 -14.29
C ILE A 16 4.96 16.12 -14.41
N GLU A 17 5.33 17.04 -15.30
CA GLU A 17 4.54 18.26 -15.52
C GLU A 17 3.14 17.94 -16.08
N GLU A 18 3.05 17.00 -17.04
CA GLU A 18 1.75 16.53 -17.54
C GLU A 18 0.88 15.93 -16.42
N LEU A 19 1.51 15.15 -15.52
CA LEU A 19 0.83 14.61 -14.35
C LEU A 19 0.38 15.73 -13.40
N ALA A 20 1.24 16.70 -13.14
CA ALA A 20 0.94 17.86 -12.29
C ALA A 20 -0.26 18.66 -12.81
N GLU A 21 -0.38 18.87 -14.13
CA GLU A 21 -1.54 19.52 -14.72
C GLU A 21 -2.84 18.75 -14.46
N LYS A 22 -2.80 17.42 -14.59
CA LYS A 22 -3.95 16.56 -14.30
C LYS A 22 -4.34 16.63 -12.83
N ILE A 23 -3.35 16.62 -11.93
CA ILE A 23 -3.54 16.75 -10.47
C ILE A 23 -4.21 18.09 -10.14
N ARG A 24 -3.73 19.22 -10.69
CA ARG A 24 -4.35 20.55 -10.46
C ARG A 24 -5.84 20.53 -10.80
N LYS A 25 -6.21 19.98 -11.97
CA LYS A 25 -7.62 19.87 -12.40
C LYS A 25 -8.47 19.01 -11.46
N MET A 26 -7.91 17.92 -10.96
CA MET A 26 -8.62 17.05 -10.00
C MET A 26 -8.78 17.73 -8.63
N LYS A 27 -7.79 18.50 -8.20
CA LYS A 27 -7.84 19.26 -6.94
C LYS A 27 -8.90 20.36 -6.95
N GLU A 28 -9.22 20.95 -8.10
CA GLU A 28 -10.34 21.90 -8.24
C GLU A 28 -11.69 21.30 -7.82
N GLN A 29 -11.82 19.97 -7.87
CA GLN A 29 -13.01 19.22 -7.44
C GLN A 29 -13.00 18.88 -5.95
N GLY A 30 -12.01 19.33 -5.19
CA GLY A 30 -11.87 19.05 -3.74
C GLY A 30 -11.38 17.64 -3.41
N THR A 31 -10.88 16.87 -4.40
CA THR A 31 -10.50 15.47 -4.21
C THR A 31 -9.17 15.35 -3.47
N HIS A 32 -9.10 14.47 -2.48
CA HIS A 32 -7.83 14.01 -1.89
C HIS A 32 -7.14 13.01 -2.82
N LEU A 33 -5.88 13.28 -3.19
CA LEU A 33 -5.14 12.51 -4.18
C LEU A 33 -3.98 11.74 -3.56
N CYS A 34 -3.90 10.45 -3.91
CA CYS A 34 -2.75 9.59 -3.65
C CYS A 34 -2.14 9.15 -4.99
N CYS A 35 -0.82 9.16 -5.13
CA CYS A 35 -0.15 8.69 -6.32
C CYS A 35 0.81 7.55 -6.00
N SER A 36 0.63 6.41 -6.68
CA SER A 36 1.61 5.33 -6.73
C SER A 36 2.52 5.57 -7.92
N ILE A 37 3.75 5.99 -7.67
CA ILE A 37 4.72 6.39 -8.68
C ILE A 37 6.10 5.85 -8.32
N GLY A 38 6.98 5.70 -9.31
CA GLY A 38 8.35 5.29 -9.10
C GLY A 38 9.19 6.30 -8.31
N PHE A 39 10.49 6.32 -8.55
CA PHE A 39 11.39 7.26 -7.89
C PHE A 39 11.23 8.67 -8.46
N LEU A 40 11.11 9.63 -7.55
CA LEU A 40 11.08 11.05 -7.89
C LEU A 40 12.40 11.73 -7.46
N THR A 41 12.86 12.67 -8.26
CA THR A 41 13.82 13.68 -7.81
C THR A 41 13.11 14.69 -6.91
N GLU A 42 13.86 15.43 -6.10
CA GLU A 42 13.32 16.50 -5.25
C GLU A 42 12.55 17.55 -6.09
N LYS A 43 13.11 17.95 -7.25
CA LYS A 43 12.45 18.86 -8.19
C LYS A 43 11.09 18.33 -8.65
N GLN A 44 11.03 17.07 -9.07
CA GLN A 44 9.79 16.42 -9.52
C GLN A 44 8.75 16.30 -8.41
N ALA A 45 9.20 15.95 -7.21
CA ALA A 45 8.34 15.88 -6.04
C ALA A 45 7.74 17.25 -5.71
N LEU A 46 8.54 18.32 -5.74
CA LEU A 46 8.06 19.69 -5.55
C LEU A 46 7.01 20.09 -6.59
N MET A 47 7.20 19.76 -7.88
CA MET A 47 6.21 20.02 -8.93
C MET A 47 4.86 19.36 -8.62
N LEU A 48 4.86 18.12 -8.13
CA LEU A 48 3.64 17.41 -7.75
C LEU A 48 3.02 17.98 -6.47
N LYS A 49 3.86 18.41 -5.51
CA LYS A 49 3.39 19.04 -4.27
C LYS A 49 2.70 20.37 -4.54
N GLU A 50 3.29 21.22 -5.37
CA GLU A 50 2.72 22.49 -5.82
C GLU A 50 1.43 22.31 -6.63
N ALA A 51 1.31 21.19 -7.35
CA ALA A 51 0.07 20.82 -8.03
C ALA A 51 -1.04 20.37 -7.08
N GLY A 52 -0.72 20.14 -5.80
CA GLY A 52 -1.68 19.77 -4.74
C GLY A 52 -1.76 18.28 -4.45
N LEU A 53 -0.79 17.45 -4.89
CA LEU A 53 -0.77 16.05 -4.52
C LEU A 53 -0.59 15.91 -3.00
N ASP A 54 -1.48 15.15 -2.36
CA ASP A 54 -1.50 15.00 -0.90
C ASP A 54 -0.57 13.87 -0.43
N ARG A 55 -0.67 12.69 -1.04
CA ARG A 55 -0.02 11.46 -0.58
C ARG A 55 0.72 10.74 -1.70
N ILE A 56 1.85 10.14 -1.36
CA ILE A 56 2.58 9.25 -2.27
C ILE A 56 2.59 7.83 -1.70
N ASN A 57 2.23 6.85 -2.55
CA ASN A 57 2.42 5.44 -2.25
C ASN A 57 3.80 5.01 -2.74
N HIS A 58 4.63 4.54 -1.80
CA HIS A 58 5.97 4.05 -2.07
C HIS A 58 6.31 2.91 -1.10
N ASN A 59 5.78 1.71 -1.40
CA ASN A 59 5.89 0.55 -0.53
C ASN A 59 7.33 0.07 -0.35
N LEU A 60 7.68 -0.41 0.86
CA LEU A 60 8.92 -1.16 1.08
C LEU A 60 8.88 -2.53 0.39
N ASN A 61 7.71 -3.14 0.33
CA ASN A 61 7.40 -4.46 -0.18
C ASN A 61 7.92 -5.61 0.70
N SER A 62 9.17 -5.57 1.20
CA SER A 62 9.77 -6.63 2.03
C SER A 62 10.84 -6.06 2.96
N SER A 63 11.57 -6.92 3.67
CA SER A 63 12.70 -6.54 4.53
C SER A 63 13.92 -6.08 3.71
N ARG A 64 14.83 -5.40 4.38
CA ARG A 64 16.16 -5.03 3.83
C ARG A 64 16.93 -6.28 3.37
N ALA A 65 16.93 -7.34 4.19
CA ALA A 65 17.68 -8.56 3.92
C ALA A 65 17.12 -9.32 2.72
N TYR A 66 15.78 -9.39 2.59
CA TYR A 66 15.14 -10.13 1.52
C TYR A 66 14.96 -9.34 0.22
N TYR A 67 15.13 -8.03 0.24
CA TYR A 67 14.79 -7.12 -0.87
C TYR A 67 15.44 -7.47 -2.20
N HIS A 68 16.68 -7.92 -2.18
CA HIS A 68 17.43 -8.31 -3.38
C HIS A 68 16.83 -9.52 -4.13
N ASN A 69 16.00 -10.34 -3.46
CA ASN A 69 15.29 -11.47 -4.07
C ASN A 69 14.07 -11.03 -4.88
N ILE A 70 13.51 -9.86 -4.56
CA ILE A 70 12.27 -9.37 -5.20
C ILE A 70 12.50 -8.19 -6.14
N CYS A 71 13.65 -7.55 -6.07
CA CYS A 71 13.96 -6.36 -6.87
C CYS A 71 15.44 -6.29 -7.25
N SER A 72 15.69 -6.23 -8.56
CA SER A 72 17.04 -6.10 -9.13
C SER A 72 17.34 -4.70 -9.69
N THR A 73 16.34 -3.82 -9.78
CA THR A 73 16.47 -2.51 -10.44
C THR A 73 16.90 -1.38 -9.52
N HIS A 74 16.70 -1.54 -8.21
CA HIS A 74 17.09 -0.58 -7.18
C HIS A 74 17.21 -1.26 -5.81
N THR A 75 17.85 -0.59 -4.86
CA THR A 75 18.07 -1.14 -3.52
C THR A 75 17.00 -0.71 -2.52
N PHE A 76 16.94 -1.41 -1.41
CA PHE A 76 16.10 -1.05 -0.27
C PHE A 76 16.45 0.35 0.27
N GLU A 77 17.75 0.67 0.36
CA GLU A 77 18.25 1.98 0.83
C GLU A 77 17.79 3.12 -0.06
N GLN A 78 17.82 2.91 -1.38
CA GLN A 78 17.32 3.91 -2.33
C GLN A 78 15.83 4.17 -2.12
N ARG A 79 15.05 3.12 -1.84
CA ARG A 79 13.63 3.25 -1.55
C ARG A 79 13.36 4.03 -0.26
N VAL A 80 14.04 3.66 0.83
CA VAL A 80 13.93 4.37 2.11
C VAL A 80 14.38 5.83 1.98
N ALA A 81 15.48 6.09 1.26
CA ALA A 81 15.96 7.46 1.03
C ALA A 81 14.93 8.30 0.27
N ASN A 82 14.27 7.73 -0.76
CA ASN A 82 13.23 8.43 -1.50
C ASN A 82 11.99 8.72 -0.63
N ILE A 83 11.56 7.76 0.21
CA ILE A 83 10.49 7.99 1.20
C ILE A 83 10.83 9.15 2.12
N LYS A 84 12.03 9.16 2.71
CA LYS A 84 12.46 10.21 3.64
C LYS A 84 12.54 11.60 2.97
N MET A 85 12.99 11.65 1.74
CA MET A 85 12.98 12.88 0.94
C MET A 85 11.55 13.38 0.74
N LEU A 86 10.62 12.51 0.37
CA LEU A 86 9.21 12.86 0.17
C LEU A 86 8.54 13.35 1.48
N GLN A 87 8.84 12.69 2.59
CA GLN A 87 8.37 13.14 3.93
C GLN A 87 8.94 14.53 4.27
N GLY A 88 10.21 14.77 3.98
CA GLY A 88 10.86 16.07 4.19
C GLY A 88 10.20 17.21 3.38
N LEU A 89 9.58 16.89 2.25
CA LEU A 89 8.78 17.81 1.43
C LEU A 89 7.31 17.92 1.88
N GLY A 90 6.93 17.27 2.98
CA GLY A 90 5.61 17.35 3.57
C GLY A 90 4.54 16.52 2.86
N PHE A 91 4.90 15.48 2.12
CA PHE A 91 3.93 14.50 1.64
C PHE A 91 3.49 13.57 2.75
N GLU A 92 2.22 13.21 2.76
CA GLU A 92 1.78 12.00 3.42
C GLU A 92 2.35 10.77 2.69
N ILE A 93 2.76 9.76 3.46
CA ILE A 93 3.32 8.52 2.91
C ILE A 93 2.35 7.35 3.11
N CYS A 94 2.11 6.62 2.04
CA CYS A 94 1.52 5.29 2.09
C CYS A 94 2.63 4.29 1.80
N SER A 95 3.04 3.51 2.80
CA SER A 95 4.11 2.54 2.65
C SER A 95 3.83 1.29 3.47
N GLY A 96 3.95 0.14 2.84
CA GLY A 96 3.69 -1.16 3.42
C GLY A 96 4.42 -2.28 2.68
N GLY A 97 3.87 -3.48 2.74
CA GLY A 97 4.53 -4.66 2.18
C GLY A 97 3.61 -5.64 1.49
N ILE A 98 4.24 -6.65 0.91
CA ILE A 98 3.59 -7.82 0.32
C ILE A 98 4.10 -9.04 1.07
N ILE A 99 3.19 -9.83 1.61
CA ILE A 99 3.47 -11.05 2.38
C ILE A 99 3.22 -12.26 1.51
N GLY A 100 4.16 -13.21 1.51
CA GLY A 100 4.06 -14.47 0.75
C GLY A 100 4.93 -14.53 -0.51
N MET A 101 5.91 -13.63 -0.65
CA MET A 101 6.87 -13.65 -1.76
C MET A 101 8.06 -14.60 -1.53
N GLY A 102 8.06 -15.37 -0.43
CA GLY A 102 9.12 -16.30 -0.03
C GLY A 102 10.01 -15.78 1.11
N GLU A 103 9.69 -14.62 1.66
CA GLU A 103 10.36 -14.04 2.83
C GLU A 103 10.14 -14.90 4.10
N SER A 104 11.05 -14.82 5.05
CA SER A 104 10.91 -15.43 6.37
C SER A 104 9.97 -14.63 7.29
N LYS A 105 9.60 -15.20 8.44
CA LYS A 105 8.82 -14.48 9.45
C LYS A 105 9.62 -13.35 10.08
N GLU A 106 10.91 -13.54 10.20
CA GLU A 106 11.88 -12.55 10.67
C GLU A 106 11.93 -11.37 9.71
N ASP A 107 11.91 -11.62 8.38
CA ASP A 107 11.85 -10.58 7.38
C ASP A 107 10.56 -9.73 7.50
N VAL A 108 9.43 -10.35 7.81
CA VAL A 108 8.17 -9.61 8.04
C VAL A 108 8.29 -8.71 9.27
N VAL A 109 8.90 -9.19 10.36
CA VAL A 109 9.16 -8.37 11.55
C VAL A 109 10.09 -7.20 11.22
N ASP A 110 11.20 -7.46 10.54
CA ASP A 110 12.18 -6.43 10.17
C ASP A 110 11.59 -5.35 9.27
N MET A 111 10.76 -5.74 8.29
CA MET A 111 10.01 -4.79 7.46
C MET A 111 9.10 -3.89 8.31
N LEU A 112 8.37 -4.47 9.26
CA LEU A 112 7.47 -3.70 10.14
C LEU A 112 8.24 -2.79 11.10
N LEU A 113 9.42 -3.20 11.57
CA LEU A 113 10.30 -2.35 12.37
C LEU A 113 10.84 -1.16 11.56
N GLU A 114 11.19 -1.35 10.30
CA GLU A 114 11.58 -0.24 9.42
C GLU A 114 10.38 0.71 9.16
N LEU A 115 9.18 0.18 8.95
CA LEU A 115 7.96 0.98 8.82
C LEU A 115 7.63 1.76 10.09
N ARG A 116 7.92 1.21 11.28
CA ARG A 116 7.80 1.94 12.55
C ARG A 116 8.71 3.17 12.61
N GLU A 117 9.94 3.07 12.08
CA GLU A 117 10.88 4.19 12.02
C GLU A 117 10.47 5.23 10.95
N ILE A 118 9.91 4.77 9.83
CA ILE A 118 9.39 5.62 8.75
C ILE A 118 8.13 6.38 9.19
N ARG A 119 7.25 5.75 9.97
CA ARG A 119 5.95 6.30 10.43
C ARG A 119 5.07 6.78 9.27
N PRO A 120 4.72 5.90 8.31
CA PRO A 120 3.82 6.28 7.23
C PRO A 120 2.42 6.58 7.78
N GLU A 121 1.68 7.49 7.14
CA GLU A 121 0.28 7.77 7.49
C GLU A 121 -0.63 6.58 7.18
N ALA A 122 -0.33 5.82 6.12
CA ALA A 122 -1.04 4.59 5.80
C ALA A 122 -0.07 3.43 5.56
N LEU A 123 -0.43 2.27 6.12
CA LEU A 123 0.36 1.05 6.04
C LEU A 123 -0.47 -0.07 5.39
N PRO A 124 -0.43 -0.21 4.06
CA PRO A 124 -1.09 -1.31 3.37
C PRO A 124 -0.30 -2.61 3.53
N ILE A 125 -0.96 -3.65 3.99
CA ILE A 125 -0.48 -5.04 3.95
C ILE A 125 -1.22 -5.75 2.83
N ASN A 126 -0.47 -6.26 1.87
CA ASN A 126 -0.94 -7.09 0.79
C ASN A 126 -0.54 -8.54 1.07
N PHE A 127 -1.44 -9.47 0.85
CA PHE A 127 -1.12 -10.90 0.83
C PHE A 127 -1.06 -11.35 -0.62
N LEU A 128 0.03 -12.02 -0.99
CA LEU A 128 0.32 -12.33 -2.39
C LEU A 128 -0.82 -13.11 -3.05
N LEU A 129 -1.19 -12.66 -4.23
CA LEU A 129 -2.06 -13.36 -5.16
C LEU A 129 -1.21 -13.76 -6.36
N PRO A 130 -0.92 -15.06 -6.57
CA PRO A 130 -0.19 -15.51 -7.75
C PRO A 130 -0.97 -15.16 -9.02
N ILE A 131 -0.31 -14.46 -9.94
CA ILE A 131 -0.91 -14.04 -11.21
C ILE A 131 -0.19 -14.77 -12.34
N PRO A 132 -0.92 -15.44 -13.25
CA PRO A 132 -0.32 -16.10 -14.41
C PRO A 132 0.57 -15.17 -15.22
N GLY A 133 1.71 -15.67 -15.70
CA GLY A 133 2.69 -14.91 -16.47
C GLY A 133 3.61 -14.01 -15.64
N THR A 134 3.50 -14.00 -14.31
CA THR A 134 4.43 -13.28 -13.42
C THR A 134 5.48 -14.21 -12.82
N PRO A 135 6.64 -13.69 -12.36
CA PRO A 135 7.66 -14.53 -11.72
C PRO A 135 7.17 -15.29 -10.47
N LEU A 136 6.10 -14.83 -9.83
CA LEU A 136 5.52 -15.44 -8.63
C LEU A 136 4.25 -16.26 -8.90
N GLU A 137 3.95 -16.60 -10.17
CA GLU A 137 2.72 -17.36 -10.49
C GLU A 137 2.68 -18.75 -9.83
N HIS A 138 3.85 -19.34 -9.55
CA HIS A 138 3.98 -20.65 -8.89
C HIS A 138 4.49 -20.56 -7.46
N ALA A 139 4.38 -19.39 -6.81
CA ALA A 139 4.78 -19.22 -5.42
C ALA A 139 3.97 -20.15 -4.49
N ASP A 140 4.64 -20.74 -3.50
CA ASP A 140 3.98 -21.58 -2.51
C ASP A 140 3.20 -20.71 -1.50
N MET A 141 1.88 -20.78 -1.60
CA MET A 141 0.97 -20.04 -0.72
C MET A 141 0.55 -20.80 0.55
N SER A 142 1.07 -22.00 0.77
CA SER A 142 0.66 -22.87 1.88
C SER A 142 0.87 -22.23 3.27
N ALA A 143 1.85 -21.35 3.40
CA ALA A 143 2.13 -20.59 4.62
C ALA A 143 1.13 -19.45 4.88
N LEU A 144 0.43 -18.93 3.86
CA LEU A 144 -0.54 -17.85 4.00
C LEU A 144 -1.90 -18.34 4.50
N THR A 145 -1.90 -18.94 5.68
CA THR A 145 -3.15 -19.30 6.37
C THR A 145 -3.82 -18.03 6.93
N THR A 146 -5.14 -18.07 7.12
CA THR A 146 -5.90 -16.98 7.79
C THR A 146 -5.26 -16.59 9.12
N ALA A 147 -4.86 -17.59 9.93
CA ALA A 147 -4.21 -17.36 11.21
C ALA A 147 -2.86 -16.64 11.09
N TYR A 148 -2.06 -16.95 10.08
CA TYR A 148 -0.79 -16.27 9.85
C TYR A 148 -1.03 -14.84 9.34
N CYS A 149 -1.91 -14.65 8.36
CA CYS A 149 -2.25 -13.33 7.86
C CYS A 149 -2.80 -12.42 8.96
N MET A 150 -3.64 -12.94 9.85
CA MET A 150 -4.14 -12.21 11.02
C MET A 150 -3.01 -11.83 11.98
N LYS A 151 -2.05 -12.74 12.26
CA LYS A 151 -0.89 -12.43 13.10
C LYS A 151 -0.05 -11.29 12.53
N VAL A 152 0.14 -11.25 11.20
CA VAL A 152 0.88 -10.16 10.54
C VAL A 152 0.17 -8.82 10.75
N LEU A 153 -1.15 -8.75 10.56
CA LEU A 153 -1.93 -7.53 10.79
C LEU A 153 -1.92 -7.09 12.25
N CYS A 154 -2.06 -8.03 13.18
CA CYS A 154 -1.95 -7.74 14.63
C CYS A 154 -0.56 -7.21 14.98
N LEU A 155 0.50 -7.79 14.41
CA LEU A 155 1.86 -7.33 14.62
C LEU A 155 2.08 -5.94 14.05
N ALA A 156 1.55 -5.65 12.84
CA ALA A 156 1.58 -4.31 12.25
C ALA A 156 0.88 -3.29 13.18
N ARG A 157 -0.29 -3.62 13.72
CA ARG A 157 -1.01 -2.78 14.70
C ARG A 157 -0.19 -2.50 15.96
N LEU A 158 0.50 -3.51 16.50
CA LEU A 158 1.31 -3.37 17.71
C LEU A 158 2.60 -2.57 17.47
N LEU A 159 3.25 -2.77 16.34
CA LEU A 159 4.54 -2.13 16.04
C LEU A 159 4.38 -0.71 15.45
N VAL A 160 3.29 -0.46 14.69
CA VAL A 160 3.06 0.81 13.97
C VAL A 160 1.65 1.36 14.29
N PRO A 161 1.34 1.58 15.57
CA PRO A 161 -0.03 1.88 16.01
C PRO A 161 -0.57 3.22 15.49
N GLN A 162 0.30 4.13 15.08
CA GLN A 162 -0.07 5.46 14.59
C GLN A 162 -0.50 5.49 13.12
N SER A 163 -0.23 4.41 12.37
CA SER A 163 -0.58 4.33 10.94
C SER A 163 -2.00 3.79 10.73
N ASP A 164 -2.67 4.25 9.68
CA ASP A 164 -3.87 3.62 9.13
C ASP A 164 -3.47 2.25 8.56
N ILE A 165 -3.72 1.17 9.32
CA ILE A 165 -3.44 -0.19 8.89
C ILE A 165 -4.51 -0.61 7.89
N ARG A 166 -4.08 -0.94 6.68
CA ARG A 166 -4.99 -1.37 5.61
C ARG A 166 -4.74 -2.81 5.22
N CYS A 167 -5.77 -3.65 5.31
CA CYS A 167 -5.75 -4.93 4.61
C CYS A 167 -6.08 -4.65 3.13
N ALA A 168 -5.06 -4.82 2.28
CA ALA A 168 -5.15 -4.51 0.86
C ALA A 168 -5.42 -5.78 0.04
N ALA A 169 -4.57 -6.14 -0.93
CA ALA A 169 -4.82 -7.32 -1.75
C ALA A 169 -4.79 -8.63 -0.94
N GLY A 170 -5.58 -9.60 -1.37
CA GLY A 170 -5.66 -10.94 -0.76
C GLY A 170 -6.73 -11.07 0.33
N ARG A 171 -7.39 -9.99 0.74
CA ARG A 171 -8.43 -10.01 1.79
C ARG A 171 -9.51 -11.07 1.51
N GLU A 172 -10.06 -11.08 0.33
CA GLU A 172 -11.20 -11.93 -0.06
C GLU A 172 -10.83 -13.42 -0.08
N ILE A 173 -9.56 -13.75 -0.15
CA ILE A 173 -9.08 -15.13 -0.16
C ILE A 173 -8.72 -15.58 1.25
N TYR A 174 -7.88 -14.80 1.94
CA TYR A 174 -7.29 -15.23 3.21
C TYR A 174 -8.17 -14.94 4.43
N PHE A 175 -9.18 -14.08 4.32
CA PHE A 175 -10.09 -13.73 5.43
C PHE A 175 -11.55 -14.04 5.15
N LYS A 176 -11.82 -14.86 4.16
CA LYS A 176 -13.21 -15.29 3.86
C LYS A 176 -13.85 -15.95 5.08
N GLY A 177 -14.94 -15.35 5.57
CA GLY A 177 -15.65 -15.80 6.78
C GLY A 177 -15.02 -15.30 8.10
N GLU A 178 -13.93 -14.54 8.04
CA GLU A 178 -13.24 -13.95 9.21
C GLU A 178 -13.23 -12.42 9.16
N GLU A 179 -14.10 -11.82 8.34
CA GLU A 179 -14.14 -10.37 8.10
C GLU A 179 -14.37 -9.58 9.39
N LYS A 180 -15.19 -10.12 10.29
CA LYS A 180 -15.45 -9.50 11.60
C LYS A 180 -14.18 -9.39 12.47
N ASN A 181 -13.33 -10.40 12.45
CA ASN A 181 -12.09 -10.39 13.21
C ASN A 181 -11.06 -9.50 12.54
N LEU A 182 -10.98 -9.50 11.21
CA LEU A 182 -10.14 -8.60 10.44
C LEU A 182 -10.45 -7.12 10.75
N LEU A 183 -11.72 -6.73 10.70
CA LEU A 183 -12.17 -5.35 10.91
C LEU A 183 -11.91 -4.81 12.33
N ARG A 184 -11.59 -5.68 13.30
CA ARG A 184 -11.15 -5.27 14.64
C ARG A 184 -9.68 -4.87 14.71
N VAL A 185 -8.91 -5.19 13.69
CA VAL A 185 -7.46 -5.00 13.66
C VAL A 185 -7.05 -3.89 12.69
N VAL A 186 -7.76 -3.77 11.57
CA VAL A 186 -7.44 -2.79 10.52
C VAL A 186 -8.34 -1.56 10.60
N ASP A 187 -7.85 -0.42 10.10
CA ASP A 187 -8.61 0.83 10.03
C ASP A 187 -9.32 0.98 8.69
N SER A 188 -8.81 0.34 7.64
CA SER A 188 -9.36 0.48 6.30
C SER A 188 -9.19 -0.77 5.44
N ILE A 189 -10.09 -0.92 4.47
CA ILE A 189 -10.07 -1.97 3.44
C ILE A 189 -10.44 -1.36 2.08
N PHE A 190 -10.10 -2.04 1.00
CA PHE A 190 -10.63 -1.67 -0.30
C PHE A 190 -12.09 -2.11 -0.45
N ALA A 191 -12.95 -1.19 -0.92
CA ALA A 191 -14.38 -1.45 -1.12
C ALA A 191 -14.70 -2.06 -2.48
N SER A 192 -13.75 -2.07 -3.42
CA SER A 192 -13.90 -2.60 -4.78
C SER A 192 -12.62 -3.29 -5.22
N GLY A 193 -12.62 -3.88 -6.42
CA GLY A 193 -11.50 -4.64 -6.97
C GLY A 193 -10.17 -3.91 -7.01
N TYR A 194 -9.12 -4.67 -7.27
CA TYR A 194 -7.74 -4.21 -7.36
C TYR A 194 -7.37 -3.87 -8.81
N LEU A 195 -6.26 -3.18 -9.03
CA LEU A 195 -5.80 -2.80 -10.37
C LEU A 195 -5.65 -4.00 -11.33
N THR A 196 -5.25 -5.16 -10.81
CA THR A 196 -4.92 -6.36 -11.61
C THR A 196 -5.76 -7.57 -11.26
N ALA A 197 -6.64 -7.50 -10.27
CA ALA A 197 -7.46 -8.61 -9.82
C ALA A 197 -8.86 -8.13 -9.43
N GLY A 198 -9.86 -9.00 -9.60
CA GLY A 198 -11.20 -8.78 -9.08
C GLY A 198 -11.20 -8.76 -7.55
N GLY A 199 -12.12 -8.00 -6.96
CA GLY A 199 -12.36 -7.97 -5.52
C GLY A 199 -13.82 -8.14 -5.23
N GLN A 200 -14.19 -8.09 -3.96
CA GLN A 200 -15.57 -8.12 -3.51
C GLN A 200 -16.30 -6.84 -3.97
N GLY A 201 -17.59 -6.95 -4.30
CA GLY A 201 -18.40 -5.79 -4.68
C GLY A 201 -18.55 -4.80 -3.51
N ILE A 202 -18.75 -3.52 -3.83
CA ILE A 202 -18.93 -2.47 -2.82
C ILE A 202 -20.09 -2.81 -1.86
N LYS A 203 -21.21 -3.29 -2.37
CA LYS A 203 -22.39 -3.65 -1.55
C LYS A 203 -22.08 -4.76 -0.55
N ASP A 204 -21.37 -5.80 -1.02
CA ASP A 204 -21.02 -6.94 -0.16
C ASP A 204 -19.98 -6.52 0.89
N THR A 205 -19.07 -5.64 0.53
CA THR A 205 -18.08 -5.08 1.47
C THR A 205 -18.77 -4.24 2.56
N ILE A 206 -19.70 -3.37 2.19
CA ILE A 206 -20.49 -2.58 3.12
C ILE A 206 -21.28 -3.49 4.06
N GLN A 207 -21.98 -4.49 3.51
CA GLN A 207 -22.76 -5.44 4.31
C GLN A 207 -21.87 -6.18 5.33
N ALA A 208 -20.69 -6.63 4.92
CA ALA A 208 -19.74 -7.29 5.82
C ALA A 208 -19.28 -6.38 6.98
N ILE A 209 -19.11 -5.08 6.73
CA ILE A 209 -18.75 -4.09 7.76
C ILE A 209 -19.92 -3.92 8.76
N GLU A 210 -21.14 -3.77 8.26
CA GLU A 210 -22.34 -3.60 9.07
C GLU A 210 -22.65 -4.84 9.90
N ASP A 211 -22.56 -6.05 9.31
CA ASP A 211 -22.71 -7.33 9.99
C ASP A 211 -21.66 -7.56 11.08
N ALA A 212 -20.48 -6.97 10.91
CA ALA A 212 -19.44 -6.97 11.93
C ALA A 212 -19.71 -6.00 13.09
N GLY A 213 -20.72 -5.12 12.97
CA GLY A 213 -21.10 -4.12 13.96
C GLY A 213 -20.28 -2.84 13.91
N PHE A 214 -19.67 -2.55 12.75
CA PHE A 214 -18.93 -1.31 12.50
C PHE A 214 -19.72 -0.34 11.62
N THR A 215 -19.39 0.93 11.74
CA THR A 215 -19.78 1.97 10.78
C THR A 215 -18.61 2.22 9.82
N TYR A 216 -18.89 2.84 8.70
CA TYR A 216 -17.87 3.14 7.70
C TYR A 216 -17.99 4.57 7.19
N GLU A 217 -16.87 5.12 6.79
CA GLU A 217 -16.78 6.33 5.99
C GLU A 217 -16.22 5.97 4.61
N ILE A 218 -16.87 6.43 3.55
CA ILE A 218 -16.34 6.33 2.21
C ILE A 218 -15.55 7.60 1.95
N GLU A 219 -14.22 7.51 1.85
CA GLU A 219 -13.45 8.61 1.28
C GLU A 219 -13.91 8.76 -0.18
N SER A 220 -14.80 9.72 -0.43
CA SER A 220 -15.32 10.00 -1.77
C SER A 220 -14.19 10.36 -2.71
N ALA A 221 -14.26 9.78 -3.90
CA ALA A 221 -13.39 10.13 -5.01
C ALA A 221 -13.66 11.57 -5.47
#